data_1fc53e62b886ed35d50fd5973ec0ac12
#
_entry.id   1fc53e62b886ed35d50fd5973ec0ac12
#
_cell.length_a   1.000
_cell.length_b   1.000
_cell.length_c   1.000
_cell.angle_alpha   90.00
_cell.angle_beta   90.00
_cell.angle_gamma   90.00
#
_symmetry.space_group_name_H-M   'P 1'
#
loop_
_entity.id
_entity.type
_entity.pdbx_description
1 polymer ?
#
loop_
_entity_poly.entity_id
_entity_poly.type
_entity_poly.pdbx_seq_one_letter_code
_entity_poly.pdbx_strand_id
1 'polypeptide(L)'
;MDIHVRYLPEAHDFLGDIDQEAKKKILYNVKKVRMGVKDSNIFKKLDNTNIWEFRTKHSGNYYRLLSFWDTRTETLIIATHGFVKKSAKTPKKEIL
;
A
#
# COMPACT_ATOMS: atom_id res chain seq x y z
N MET A 1 10.82 10.85 11.93
CA MET A 1 10.32 9.80 12.84
C MET A 1 9.90 8.59 12.01
N ASP A 2 10.41 7.44 12.36
CA ASP A 2 10.09 6.22 11.62
C ASP A 2 8.79 5.60 12.13
N ILE A 3 7.97 5.18 11.18
CA ILE A 3 6.75 4.44 11.44
C ILE A 3 7.09 2.96 11.35
N HIS A 4 6.62 2.16 12.31
CA HIS A 4 6.75 0.72 12.22
C HIS A 4 5.79 0.18 11.16
N VAL A 5 6.28 -0.71 10.31
CA VAL A 5 5.47 -1.31 9.23
C VAL A 5 5.61 -2.82 9.31
N ARG A 6 4.49 -3.51 9.20
CA ARG A 6 4.43 -4.95 9.19
C ARG A 6 3.65 -5.42 7.97
N TYR A 7 4.18 -6.41 7.25
CA TYR A 7 3.52 -7.01 6.10
C TYR A 7 2.87 -8.32 6.50
N LEU A 8 1.59 -8.48 6.23
CA LEU A 8 0.93 -9.76 6.43
C LEU A 8 1.25 -10.69 5.25
N PRO A 9 1.05 -12.02 5.43
CA PRO A 9 1.44 -12.99 4.39
C PRO A 9 0.87 -12.69 3.01
N GLU A 10 -0.38 -12.26 2.92
CA GLU A 10 -1.01 -11.98 1.62
C GLU A 10 -0.31 -10.84 0.89
N ALA A 11 0.08 -9.79 1.62
CA ALA A 11 0.81 -8.67 1.02
C ALA A 11 2.19 -9.12 0.58
N HIS A 12 2.85 -9.93 1.39
CA HIS A 12 4.16 -10.47 1.08
C HIS A 12 4.10 -11.32 -0.19
N ASP A 13 3.09 -12.18 -0.30
CA ASP A 13 2.90 -13.03 -1.48
C ASP A 13 2.64 -12.20 -2.73
N PHE A 14 1.80 -11.18 -2.62
CA PHE A 14 1.55 -10.28 -3.74
C PHE A 14 2.86 -9.65 -4.25
N LEU A 15 3.69 -9.16 -3.33
CA LEU A 15 4.95 -8.54 -3.72
C LEU A 15 5.91 -9.52 -4.37
N GLY A 16 5.83 -10.79 -4.00
CA GLY A 16 6.64 -11.83 -4.62
C GLY A 16 6.19 -12.22 -6.02
N ASP A 17 4.93 -11.94 -6.36
CA ASP A 17 4.34 -12.36 -7.63
C ASP A 17 4.34 -11.28 -8.71
N ILE A 18 4.71 -10.05 -8.38
CA ILE A 18 4.69 -8.96 -9.35
C ILE A 18 6.07 -8.71 -9.95
N ASP A 19 6.10 -7.87 -10.97
CA ASP A 19 7.34 -7.44 -11.60
C ASP A 19 8.33 -6.89 -10.57
N GLN A 20 9.59 -7.29 -10.68
CA GLN A 20 10.64 -6.92 -9.74
C GLN A 20 10.83 -5.41 -9.63
N GLU A 21 10.79 -4.69 -10.75
CA GLU A 21 10.96 -3.24 -10.74
C GLU A 21 9.75 -2.55 -10.09
N ALA A 22 8.55 -3.09 -10.31
CA ALA A 22 7.35 -2.59 -9.65
C ALA A 22 7.46 -2.80 -8.14
N LYS A 23 7.93 -3.97 -7.70
CA LYS A 23 8.15 -4.26 -6.28
C LYS A 23 9.10 -3.25 -5.64
N LYS A 24 10.22 -2.98 -6.30
CA LYS A 24 11.19 -2.01 -5.80
C LYS A 24 10.56 -0.64 -5.61
N LYS A 25 9.75 -0.20 -6.57
CA LYS A 25 9.10 1.09 -6.50
C LYS A 25 8.08 1.16 -5.38
N ILE A 26 7.32 0.08 -5.19
CA ILE A 26 6.36 -0.02 -4.08
C ILE A 26 7.09 0.11 -2.74
N LEU A 27 8.16 -0.66 -2.56
CA LEU A 27 8.92 -0.64 -1.31
C LEU A 27 9.55 0.71 -1.07
N TYR A 28 9.99 1.39 -2.12
CA TYR A 28 10.51 2.75 -2.02
C TYR A 28 9.44 3.71 -1.51
N ASN A 29 8.21 3.61 -2.04
CA ASN A 29 7.11 4.45 -1.58
C ASN A 29 6.72 4.16 -0.13
N VAL A 30 6.75 2.90 0.27
CA VAL A 30 6.51 2.54 1.67
C VAL A 30 7.59 3.17 2.57
N LYS A 31 8.84 3.14 2.13
CA LYS A 31 9.94 3.75 2.87
C LYS A 31 9.74 5.26 3.05
N LYS A 32 9.27 5.95 2.01
CA LYS A 32 8.97 7.38 2.11
C LYS A 32 7.94 7.66 3.20
N VAL A 33 6.87 6.87 3.22
CA VAL A 33 5.81 7.04 4.22
C VAL A 33 6.37 6.76 5.62
N ARG A 34 7.19 5.71 5.77
CA ARG A 34 7.84 5.41 7.05
C ARG A 34 8.68 6.56 7.57
N MET A 35 9.29 7.31 6.68
CA MET A 35 10.13 8.46 7.02
C MET A 35 9.32 9.74 7.21
N GLY A 36 8.00 9.68 7.14
CA GLY A 36 7.14 10.82 7.40
C GLY A 36 6.74 11.64 6.19
N VAL A 37 7.05 11.19 4.98
CA VAL A 37 6.62 11.91 3.77
C VAL A 37 5.11 11.83 3.66
N LYS A 38 4.47 12.99 3.50
CA LYS A 38 3.01 13.08 3.35
C LYS A 38 2.70 13.42 1.90
N ASP A 39 2.31 12.40 1.15
CA ASP A 39 2.00 12.54 -0.27
C ASP A 39 0.82 11.64 -0.61
N SER A 40 -0.34 12.25 -0.88
CA SER A 40 -1.57 11.51 -1.18
C SER A 40 -1.50 10.78 -2.52
N ASN A 41 -0.50 11.06 -3.35
CA ASN A 41 -0.29 10.30 -4.58
C ASN A 41 0.29 8.91 -4.30
N ILE A 42 0.91 8.71 -3.15
CA ILE A 42 1.49 7.41 -2.79
C ILE A 42 0.85 6.76 -1.57
N PHE A 43 0.15 7.52 -0.73
CA PHE A 43 -0.46 6.98 0.49
C PHE A 43 -1.69 7.80 0.84
N LYS A 44 -2.86 7.19 0.74
CA LYS A 44 -4.12 7.90 0.90
C LYS A 44 -5.14 7.07 1.67
N LYS A 45 -5.84 7.73 2.60
CA LYS A 45 -6.96 7.09 3.27
C LYS A 45 -8.15 7.02 2.32
N LEU A 46 -8.79 5.86 2.26
CA LEU A 46 -10.00 5.68 1.46
C LEU A 46 -11.20 6.25 2.19
N ASP A 47 -12.07 6.93 1.45
CA ASP A 47 -13.23 7.62 2.01
C ASP A 47 -14.12 6.67 2.80
N ASN A 48 -14.58 7.14 3.97
CA ASN A 48 -15.51 6.41 4.84
C ASN A 48 -14.97 5.07 5.33
N THR A 49 -13.64 4.92 5.40
CA THR A 49 -13.01 3.70 5.89
C THR A 49 -11.84 4.06 6.82
N ASN A 50 -11.31 3.04 7.51
CA ASN A 50 -10.05 3.14 8.23
C ASN A 50 -8.90 2.51 7.42
N ILE A 51 -9.10 2.35 6.12
CA ILE A 51 -8.14 1.72 5.24
C ILE A 51 -7.29 2.79 4.56
N TRP A 52 -5.99 2.59 4.60
CA TRP A 52 -5.03 3.42 3.90
C TRP A 52 -4.46 2.64 2.74
N GLU A 53 -4.39 3.28 1.58
CA GLU A 53 -3.96 2.65 0.35
C GLU A 53 -2.59 3.19 -0.06
N PHE A 54 -1.62 2.29 -0.20
CA PHE A 54 -0.37 2.63 -0.88
C PHE A 54 -0.61 2.57 -2.38
N ARG A 55 -0.14 3.56 -3.09
CA ARG A 55 -0.39 3.75 -4.51
C ARG A 55 0.93 3.85 -5.25
N THR A 56 1.12 3.00 -6.24
CA THR A 56 2.34 3.00 -7.05
C THR A 56 1.97 2.80 -8.50
N LYS A 57 2.47 3.67 -9.36
CA LYS A 57 2.28 3.53 -10.81
C LYS A 57 3.59 3.08 -11.43
N HIS A 58 3.54 2.04 -12.26
CA HIS A 58 4.71 1.53 -12.93
C HIS A 58 4.32 0.88 -14.26
N SER A 59 4.95 1.30 -15.36
CA SER A 59 4.73 0.74 -16.71
C SER A 59 3.25 0.65 -17.08
N GLY A 60 2.50 1.69 -16.80
CA GLY A 60 1.08 1.75 -17.13
C GLY A 60 0.15 0.98 -16.21
N ASN A 61 0.68 0.31 -15.21
CA ASN A 61 -0.12 -0.40 -14.21
C ASN A 61 -0.19 0.39 -12.92
N TYR A 62 -1.32 0.27 -12.23
CA TYR A 62 -1.52 0.90 -10.93
C TYR A 62 -1.54 -0.19 -9.87
N TYR A 63 -0.54 -0.17 -8.99
CA TYR A 63 -0.40 -1.15 -7.92
C TYR A 63 -0.98 -0.57 -6.64
N ARG A 64 -1.76 -1.36 -5.93
CA ARG A 64 -2.42 -0.93 -4.69
C ARG A 64 -2.12 -1.94 -3.59
N LEU A 65 -1.74 -1.43 -2.42
CA LEU A 65 -1.62 -2.23 -1.20
C LEU A 65 -2.49 -1.60 -0.14
N LEU A 66 -3.36 -2.39 0.48
CA LEU A 66 -4.25 -1.91 1.52
C LEU A 66 -3.63 -2.11 2.88
N SER A 67 -3.80 -1.14 3.76
CA SER A 67 -3.20 -1.13 5.08
C SER A 67 -4.11 -0.50 6.11
N PHE A 68 -3.82 -0.73 7.38
CA PHE A 68 -4.54 -0.10 8.48
C PHE A 68 -3.58 0.08 9.66
N TRP A 69 -3.94 0.99 10.55
CA TRP A 69 -3.15 1.24 11.74
C TRP A 69 -3.54 0.30 12.87
N ASP A 70 -2.55 -0.34 13.48
CA ASP A 70 -2.74 -1.00 14.77
C ASP A 70 -2.37 0.03 15.83
N THR A 71 -3.38 0.64 16.44
CA THR A 71 -3.17 1.74 17.38
C THR A 71 -2.56 1.27 18.69
N ARG A 72 -2.68 -0.01 19.03
CA ARG A 72 -2.10 -0.53 20.27
C ARG A 72 -0.59 -0.60 20.19
N THR A 73 -0.06 -0.91 19.01
CA THR A 73 1.38 -1.06 18.81
C THR A 73 1.97 0.07 17.98
N GLU A 74 1.15 1.04 17.58
CA GLU A 74 1.55 2.14 16.71
C GLU A 74 2.23 1.64 15.43
N THR A 75 1.70 0.56 14.86
CA THR A 75 2.26 -0.09 13.69
C THR A 75 1.28 0.00 12.52
N LEU A 76 1.80 0.34 11.34
CA LEU A 76 1.03 0.29 10.12
C LEU A 76 1.09 -1.13 9.58
N ILE A 77 -0.05 -1.77 9.50
CA ILE A 77 -0.16 -3.15 9.02
C ILE A 77 -0.57 -3.14 7.56
N ILE A 78 0.32 -3.61 6.69
CA ILE A 78 0.00 -3.83 5.29
C ILE A 78 -0.61 -5.22 5.24
N ALA A 79 -1.91 -5.23 5.29
CA ALA A 79 -2.63 -6.38 5.76
C ALA A 79 -3.08 -7.31 4.69
N THR A 80 -3.65 -6.75 3.69
CA THR A 80 -4.46 -7.57 2.81
C THR A 80 -3.69 -7.82 1.54
N HIS A 81 -4.36 -8.42 0.61
CA HIS A 81 -3.78 -8.61 -0.70
C HIS A 81 -3.51 -7.26 -1.35
N GLY A 82 -2.51 -7.22 -2.20
CA GLY A 82 -2.36 -6.14 -3.14
C GLY A 82 -3.13 -6.48 -4.41
N PHE A 83 -3.29 -5.52 -5.25
CA PHE A 83 -3.91 -5.75 -6.55
C PHE A 83 -3.36 -4.76 -7.57
N VAL A 84 -3.49 -5.14 -8.85
CA VAL A 84 -3.03 -4.33 -9.98
C VAL A 84 -4.25 -3.93 -10.80
N LYS A 85 -4.28 -2.69 -11.25
CA LYS A 85 -5.38 -2.25 -12.11
C LYS A 85 -4.87 -1.32 -13.20
N LYS A 86 -5.70 -1.16 -14.24
CA LYS A 86 -5.35 -0.34 -15.39
C LYS A 86 -5.84 1.10 -15.28
N SER A 87 -6.65 1.41 -14.27
CA SER A 87 -7.13 2.76 -14.02
C SER A 87 -6.74 3.20 -12.61
N ALA A 88 -6.72 4.51 -12.39
CA ALA A 88 -6.34 5.07 -11.09
C ALA A 88 -7.40 4.85 -10.01
N LYS A 89 -8.63 4.53 -10.38
CA LYS A 89 -9.73 4.42 -9.42
C LYS A 89 -9.80 3.03 -8.80
N THR A 90 -9.79 2.97 -7.47
CA THR A 90 -9.88 1.69 -6.75
C THR A 90 -11.28 1.09 -6.87
N PRO A 91 -11.42 -0.16 -7.34
CA PRO A 91 -12.72 -0.82 -7.38
C PRO A 91 -13.30 -0.98 -5.98
N LYS A 92 -14.61 -0.74 -5.85
CA LYS A 92 -15.28 -0.84 -4.55
C LYS A 92 -15.13 -2.21 -3.91
N LYS A 93 -15.12 -3.27 -4.70
CA LYS A 93 -14.99 -4.64 -4.19
C LYS A 93 -13.67 -4.89 -3.46
N GLU A 94 -12.64 -4.09 -3.75
CA GLU A 94 -11.34 -4.26 -3.12
C GLU A 94 -11.22 -3.53 -1.78
N ILE A 95 -12.18 -2.67 -1.47
CA ILE A 95 -12.18 -1.90 -0.23
C ILE A 95 -12.76 -2.73 0.92
N LEU A 96 -13.64 -3.63 0.61
CA LEU A 96 -14.25 -4.50 1.60
C LEU A 96 -13.32 -5.60 2.03
#